data_9cb8a383a7f85b3e6f0cc694700d3de5
#
_entry.id   9cb8a383a7f85b3e6f0cc694700d3de5
#
_cell.length_a   1.000
_cell.length_b   1.000
_cell.length_c   1.000
_cell.angle_alpha   90.00
_cell.angle_beta   90.00
_cell.angle_gamma   90.00
#
_symmetry.space_group_name_H-M   'P 1'
#
loop_
_entity.id
_entity.type
_entity.pdbx_description
1 polymer ?
#
loop_
_entity_poly.entity_id
_entity_poly.type
_entity_poly.pdbx_seq_one_letter_code
_entity_poly.pdbx_strand_id
1 'polypeptide(L)'
;MKYEAGQMEEQAVLETAAKMCAAARTAPKAKGLDRIVTLVLTGEEKDALADKMHEVANREFGDAPSTFHRDAENLRAASAVVLIGIRPMPCVLLALRLHELCRVPGSRGPVQLRWD
;
A
#
# COMPACT_ATOMS: atom_id res chain seq x y z
N MET A 1 -30.38 -4.86 23.21
CA MET A 1 -29.45 -5.42 22.23
C MET A 1 -28.17 -5.78 22.95
N LYS A 2 -27.51 -6.82 22.51
CA LYS A 2 -26.28 -7.33 23.13
C LYS A 2 -25.19 -7.38 22.10
N TYR A 3 -24.04 -6.81 22.42
CA TYR A 3 -22.84 -6.80 21.56
C TYR A 3 -21.75 -7.62 22.25
N GLU A 4 -21.18 -8.56 21.54
CA GLU A 4 -20.05 -9.34 22.02
C GLU A 4 -18.72 -8.61 21.78
N ALA A 5 -17.71 -8.96 22.57
CA ALA A 5 -16.40 -8.32 22.50
C ALA A 5 -15.79 -8.34 21.08
N GLY A 6 -15.86 -9.49 20.41
CA GLY A 6 -15.34 -9.63 19.04
C GLY A 6 -16.00 -8.68 18.04
N GLN A 7 -17.30 -8.47 18.14
CA GLN A 7 -18.01 -7.53 17.27
C GLN A 7 -17.58 -6.08 17.51
N MET A 8 -17.40 -5.72 18.77
CA MET A 8 -16.95 -4.37 19.14
C MET A 8 -15.50 -4.11 18.72
N GLU A 9 -14.63 -5.11 18.85
CA GLU A 9 -13.24 -5.02 18.42
C GLU A 9 -13.14 -4.89 16.90
N GLU A 10 -13.91 -5.66 16.14
CA GLU A 10 -13.96 -5.56 14.68
C GLU A 10 -14.43 -4.18 14.23
N GLN A 11 -15.46 -3.64 14.84
CA GLN A 11 -15.95 -2.29 14.58
C GLN A 11 -14.87 -1.25 14.89
N ALA A 12 -14.20 -1.37 16.02
CA ALA A 12 -13.12 -0.45 16.42
C ALA A 12 -11.94 -0.46 15.42
N VAL A 13 -11.59 -1.62 14.89
CA VAL A 13 -10.55 -1.76 13.85
C VAL A 13 -10.96 -0.98 12.59
N LEU A 14 -12.19 -1.13 12.12
CA LEU A 14 -12.69 -0.44 10.94
C LEU A 14 -12.77 1.08 11.16
N GLU A 15 -13.19 1.53 12.33
CA GLU A 15 -13.20 2.95 12.69
C GLU A 15 -11.79 3.54 12.69
N THR A 16 -10.81 2.80 13.23
CA THR A 16 -9.40 3.20 13.22
C THR A 16 -8.86 3.28 11.79
N ALA A 17 -9.15 2.30 10.95
CA ALA A 17 -8.78 2.31 9.54
C ALA A 17 -9.38 3.54 8.82
N ALA A 18 -10.64 3.87 9.09
CA ALA A 18 -11.29 5.06 8.53
C ALA A 18 -10.58 6.35 8.94
N LYS A 19 -10.15 6.46 10.19
CA LYS A 19 -9.36 7.61 10.68
C LYS A 19 -8.00 7.71 10.01
N MET A 20 -7.34 6.59 9.76
CA MET A 20 -6.07 6.55 9.01
C MET A 20 -6.26 7.05 7.57
N CYS A 21 -7.32 6.63 6.90
CA CYS A 21 -7.67 7.10 5.55
C CYS A 21 -7.94 8.62 5.55
N ALA A 22 -8.69 9.11 6.53
CA ALA A 22 -8.97 10.54 6.69
C ALA A 22 -7.69 11.34 6.94
N ALA A 23 -6.79 10.83 7.78
CA ALA A 23 -5.49 11.47 8.05
C ALA A 23 -4.64 11.57 6.78
N ALA A 24 -4.62 10.53 5.96
CA ALA A 24 -3.93 10.55 4.66
C ALA A 24 -4.55 11.61 3.72
N ARG A 25 -5.88 11.72 3.71
CA ARG A 25 -6.60 12.69 2.88
C ARG A 25 -6.32 14.14 3.29
N THR A 26 -6.25 14.40 4.59
CA THR A 26 -6.09 15.76 5.14
C THR A 26 -4.63 16.17 5.35
N ALA A 27 -3.68 15.25 5.19
CA ALA A 27 -2.26 15.56 5.31
C ALA A 27 -1.84 16.63 4.27
N PRO A 28 -0.91 17.52 4.60
CA PRO A 28 -0.38 18.49 3.65
C PRO A 28 0.24 17.80 2.43
N LYS A 29 -0.03 18.34 1.24
CA LYS A 29 0.49 17.84 -0.03
C LYS A 29 1.26 18.94 -0.76
N ALA A 30 2.30 18.52 -1.48
CA ALA A 30 3.06 19.43 -2.33
C ALA A 30 2.12 20.14 -3.32
N LYS A 31 2.22 21.47 -3.38
CA LYS A 31 1.38 22.34 -4.23
C LYS A 31 -0.13 22.22 -3.96
N GLY A 32 -0.55 21.68 -2.82
CA GLY A 32 -1.96 21.48 -2.49
C GLY A 32 -2.70 20.49 -3.40
N LEU A 33 -2.00 19.66 -4.15
CA LEU A 33 -2.59 18.69 -5.06
C LEU A 33 -2.83 17.36 -4.36
N ASP A 34 -4.09 17.06 -4.09
CA ASP A 34 -4.48 15.80 -3.47
C ASP A 34 -4.67 14.69 -4.51
N ARG A 35 -3.81 13.69 -4.46
CA ARG A 35 -3.83 12.50 -5.32
C ARG A 35 -3.90 11.22 -4.55
N ILE A 36 -4.09 11.32 -3.26
CA ILE A 36 -4.14 10.17 -2.37
C ILE A 36 -5.31 9.26 -2.73
N VAL A 37 -5.02 7.98 -2.79
CA VAL A 37 -6.01 6.91 -2.91
C VAL A 37 -5.84 6.00 -1.71
N THR A 38 -6.91 5.66 -1.03
CA THR A 38 -6.88 4.76 0.11
C THR A 38 -7.79 3.56 -0.13
N LEU A 39 -7.39 2.43 0.40
CA LEU A 39 -8.16 1.20 0.35
C LEU A 39 -7.98 0.45 1.67
N VAL A 40 -9.06 -0.05 2.21
CA VAL A 40 -9.04 -0.92 3.40
C VAL A 40 -9.47 -2.32 2.96
N LEU A 41 -8.67 -3.31 3.31
CA LEU A 41 -8.96 -4.71 3.03
C LEU A 41 -9.09 -5.48 4.33
N THR A 42 -10.07 -6.37 4.37
CA THR A 42 -10.31 -7.33 5.45
C THR A 42 -10.66 -8.69 4.85
N GLY A 43 -10.66 -9.75 5.67
CA GLY A 43 -11.14 -11.06 5.25
C GLY A 43 -10.40 -11.64 4.04
N GLU A 44 -11.16 -12.15 3.08
CA GLU A 44 -10.62 -12.85 1.91
C GLU A 44 -9.78 -11.97 0.99
N GLU A 45 -10.15 -10.72 0.81
CA GLU A 45 -9.39 -9.76 -0.01
C GLU A 45 -8.02 -9.47 0.61
N LYS A 46 -7.94 -9.38 1.94
CA LYS A 46 -6.68 -9.22 2.67
C LYS A 46 -5.82 -10.47 2.51
N ASP A 47 -6.41 -11.65 2.63
CA ASP A 47 -5.70 -12.93 2.46
C ASP A 47 -5.21 -13.10 1.01
N ALA A 48 -5.98 -12.68 0.02
CA ALA A 48 -5.56 -12.66 -1.38
C ALA A 48 -4.33 -11.76 -1.59
N LEU A 49 -4.26 -10.62 -0.90
CA LEU A 49 -3.08 -9.77 -0.94
C LEU A 49 -1.85 -10.47 -0.33
N ALA A 50 -2.02 -11.19 0.77
CA ALA A 50 -0.95 -11.98 1.37
C ALA A 50 -0.43 -13.07 0.41
N ASP A 51 -1.34 -13.77 -0.28
CA ASP A 51 -0.98 -14.76 -1.30
C ASP A 51 -0.21 -14.12 -2.45
N LYS A 52 -0.61 -12.93 -2.88
CA LYS A 52 0.10 -12.17 -3.92
C LYS A 52 1.49 -11.74 -3.47
N MET A 53 1.66 -11.37 -2.23
CA MET A 53 2.98 -11.05 -1.65
C MET A 53 3.90 -12.28 -1.67
N HIS A 54 3.39 -13.47 -1.34
CA HIS A 54 4.15 -14.71 -1.45
C HIS A 54 4.54 -15.02 -2.90
N GLU A 55 3.62 -14.85 -3.84
CA GLU A 55 3.89 -15.04 -5.27
C GLU A 55 5.00 -14.11 -5.76
N VAL A 56 4.93 -12.83 -5.41
CA VAL A 56 5.96 -11.84 -5.76
C VAL A 56 7.29 -12.20 -5.10
N ALA A 57 7.29 -12.61 -3.85
CA ALA A 57 8.50 -13.03 -3.14
C ALA A 57 9.17 -14.23 -3.83
N ASN A 58 8.40 -15.24 -4.22
CA ASN A 58 8.92 -16.40 -4.95
C ASN A 58 9.51 -16.02 -6.31
N ARG A 59 8.86 -15.10 -7.02
CA ARG A 59 9.31 -14.63 -8.33
C ARG A 59 10.58 -13.79 -8.26
N GLU A 60 10.69 -12.89 -7.30
CA GLU A 60 11.79 -11.93 -7.22
C GLU A 60 12.99 -12.44 -6.41
N PHE A 61 12.74 -13.27 -5.41
CA PHE A 61 13.78 -13.73 -4.47
C PHE A 61 14.03 -15.25 -4.50
N GLY A 62 13.21 -16.00 -5.22
CA GLY A 62 13.31 -17.46 -5.28
C GLY A 62 13.19 -18.12 -3.91
N ASP A 63 14.04 -19.11 -3.64
CA ASP A 63 14.06 -19.83 -2.36
C ASP A 63 14.84 -19.11 -1.25
N ALA A 64 15.36 -17.91 -1.54
CA ALA A 64 16.09 -17.15 -0.52
C ALA A 64 15.15 -16.68 0.59
N PRO A 65 15.59 -16.69 1.85
CA PRO A 65 14.82 -16.13 2.95
C PRO A 65 14.47 -14.67 2.66
N SER A 66 13.19 -14.35 2.64
CA SER A 66 12.70 -13.03 2.30
C SER A 66 11.83 -12.47 3.41
N THR A 67 12.02 -11.21 3.74
CA THR A 67 11.14 -10.48 4.63
C THR A 67 9.71 -10.37 4.08
N PHE A 68 9.54 -10.48 2.77
CA PHE A 68 8.24 -10.47 2.10
C PHE A 68 7.35 -11.63 2.56
N HIS A 69 7.89 -12.84 2.72
CA HIS A 69 7.13 -13.98 3.23
C HIS A 69 6.67 -13.75 4.67
N ARG A 70 7.57 -13.24 5.52
CA ARG A 70 7.24 -12.87 6.89
C ARG A 70 6.15 -11.80 6.93
N ASP A 71 6.29 -10.76 6.12
CA ASP A 71 5.37 -9.64 6.08
C ASP A 71 4.00 -10.07 5.53
N ALA A 72 3.97 -11.00 4.56
CA ALA A 72 2.74 -11.60 4.07
C ALA A 72 1.98 -12.35 5.17
N GLU A 73 2.68 -13.13 6.00
CA GLU A 73 2.07 -13.82 7.13
C GLU A 73 1.60 -12.86 8.22
N ASN A 74 2.34 -11.80 8.50
CA ASN A 74 1.93 -10.74 9.41
C ASN A 74 0.66 -10.04 8.91
N LEU A 75 0.57 -9.78 7.61
CA LEU A 75 -0.60 -9.20 6.99
C LEU A 75 -1.81 -10.13 7.09
N ARG A 76 -1.61 -11.43 6.86
CA ARG A 76 -2.67 -12.44 7.01
C ARG A 76 -3.22 -12.49 8.44
N ALA A 77 -2.35 -12.39 9.43
CA ALA A 77 -2.71 -12.40 10.84
C ALA A 77 -3.39 -11.10 11.31
N ALA A 78 -3.21 -10.00 10.59
CA ALA A 78 -3.83 -8.73 10.93
C ALA A 78 -5.35 -8.75 10.69
N SER A 79 -6.09 -7.96 11.46
CA SER A 79 -7.54 -7.83 11.29
C SER A 79 -7.92 -7.03 10.05
N ALA A 80 -7.11 -6.05 9.69
CA ALA A 80 -7.30 -5.21 8.51
C ALA A 80 -5.96 -4.70 7.98
N VAL A 81 -5.94 -4.31 6.73
CA VAL A 81 -4.80 -3.59 6.12
C VAL A 81 -5.29 -2.31 5.46
N VAL A 82 -4.56 -1.23 5.66
CA VAL A 82 -4.80 0.05 5.01
C VAL A 82 -3.73 0.25 3.96
N LEU A 83 -4.15 0.41 2.71
CA LEU A 83 -3.29 0.74 1.58
C LEU A 83 -3.45 2.22 1.26
N ILE A 84 -2.33 2.92 1.18
CA ILE A 84 -2.29 4.33 0.83
C ILE A 84 -1.42 4.47 -0.41
N GLY A 85 -1.99 4.98 -1.48
CA GLY A 85 -1.33 5.14 -2.76
C GLY A 85 -1.51 6.54 -3.33
N ILE A 86 -0.85 6.79 -4.43
CA ILE A 86 -0.90 8.05 -5.16
C ILE A 86 -1.30 7.75 -6.60
N ARG A 87 -2.27 8.49 -7.14
CA ARG A 87 -2.57 8.43 -8.56
C ARG A 87 -1.41 9.05 -9.35
N PRO A 88 -0.87 8.36 -10.36
CA PRO A 88 0.16 8.93 -11.20
C PRO A 88 -0.38 10.18 -11.93
N MET A 89 0.50 11.16 -12.10
CA MET A 89 0.19 12.39 -12.83
C MET A 89 0.39 12.17 -14.32
N PRO A 90 -0.62 12.28 -15.17
CA PRO A 90 -0.41 12.43 -16.59
C PRO A 90 0.03 13.87 -16.86
N CYS A 91 1.30 14.18 -16.60
CA CYS A 91 1.86 15.48 -16.92
C CYS A 91 3.10 15.27 -17.78
N VAL A 92 2.94 15.49 -19.06
CA VAL A 92 4.01 15.37 -20.06
C VAL A 92 5.19 16.29 -19.73
N LEU A 93 4.94 17.46 -19.16
CA LEU A 93 5.96 18.43 -18.77
C LEU A 93 6.70 18.04 -17.47
N LEU A 94 5.99 17.42 -16.53
CA LEU A 94 6.60 16.97 -15.28
C LEU A 94 7.35 15.65 -15.50
N ALA A 95 6.85 14.79 -16.38
CA ALA A 95 7.52 13.56 -16.77
C ALA A 95 8.90 13.82 -17.41
N LEU A 96 9.04 14.88 -18.19
CA LEU A 96 10.31 15.26 -18.81
C LEU A 96 11.33 15.79 -17.80
N ARG A 97 10.91 16.51 -16.77
CA ARG A 97 11.82 17.03 -15.74
C ARG A 97 12.09 16.06 -14.60
N LEU A 98 11.08 15.31 -14.16
CA LEU A 98 11.25 14.29 -13.11
C LEU A 98 12.00 13.07 -13.63
N HIS A 99 11.92 12.77 -14.92
CA HIS A 99 12.71 11.73 -15.55
C HIS A 99 14.21 11.99 -15.42
N GLU A 100 14.64 13.24 -15.47
CA GLU A 100 16.04 13.61 -15.25
C GLU A 100 16.43 13.60 -13.77
N LEU A 101 15.52 14.01 -12.87
CA LEU A 101 15.74 14.06 -11.43
C LEU A 101 15.69 12.68 -10.75
N CYS A 102 14.94 11.74 -11.33
CA CYS A 102 14.85 10.36 -10.83
C CYS A 102 15.87 9.42 -11.47
N ARG A 103 16.83 9.94 -12.22
CA ARG A 103 17.90 9.13 -12.79
C ARG A 103 18.88 8.75 -11.68
N VAL A 104 18.81 7.53 -11.22
CA VAL A 104 19.82 6.98 -10.33
C VAL A 104 21.11 6.82 -11.13
N PRO A 105 22.26 7.39 -10.68
CA PRO A 105 23.53 7.20 -11.37
C PRO A 105 23.83 5.70 -11.49
N GLY A 106 24.00 5.22 -12.73
CA GLY A 106 24.30 3.82 -13.01
C GLY A 106 23.10 2.94 -13.38
N SER A 107 21.88 3.42 -13.33
CA SER A 107 20.72 2.68 -13.83
C SER A 107 20.52 2.92 -15.34
N ARG A 108 20.42 1.83 -16.10
CA ARG A 108 20.07 1.90 -17.52
C ARG A 108 18.56 1.94 -17.67
N GLY A 109 17.97 3.12 -17.59
CA GLY A 109 16.55 3.31 -17.84
C GLY A 109 15.85 4.16 -16.78
N PRO A 110 14.61 4.61 -17.03
CA PRO A 110 13.82 5.31 -16.05
C PRO A 110 13.53 4.38 -14.88
N VAL A 111 13.68 4.87 -13.64
CA VAL A 111 13.17 4.19 -12.47
C VAL A 111 11.66 4.14 -12.62
N GLN A 112 11.17 3.02 -13.07
CA GLN A 112 9.74 2.73 -12.96
C GLN A 112 9.48 2.35 -11.51
N LEU A 113 8.84 3.26 -10.78
CA LEU A 113 8.18 2.90 -9.55
C LEU A 113 7.06 1.94 -9.94
N ARG A 114 7.34 0.65 -9.87
CA ARG A 114 6.33 -0.37 -10.01
C ARG A 114 5.50 -0.39 -8.73
N TRP A 115 4.31 0.08 -8.85
CA TRP A 115 3.26 -0.16 -7.88
C TRP A 115 2.56 -1.45 -8.30
N ASP A 116 3.06 -2.54 -7.83
CA ASP A 116 2.34 -3.82 -7.91
C ASP A 116 1.50 -4.00 -6.66
#